data_baa43d2e87a1749b07ee53a404a5c51e
#
_entry.id   baa43d2e87a1749b07ee53a404a5c51e
#
_cell.length_a   1.000
_cell.length_b   1.000
_cell.length_c   1.000
_cell.angle_alpha   90.00
_cell.angle_beta   90.00
_cell.angle_gamma   90.00
#
_symmetry.space_group_name_H-M   'P 1'
#
loop_
_entity.id
_entity.type
_entity.pdbx_description
1 polymer ?
#
loop_
_entity_poly.entity_id
_entity_poly.type
_entity_poly.pdbx_seq_one_letter_code
_entity_poly.pdbx_strand_id
1 'polypeptide(L)'
;MEKASLKSFSAIVSVFLATLTNANEDNLKRPADGEALYFKALPYLDKIDEIQNNIFNIRNQLSANEKFPDQKKEQYRDEMLTLIKQGMPLLERSAEEGNPAAQYRLALISSTFASRSEVAEKVCTLLRSSFSNGFTPAGLQMFFYCFDEVKTPEFRSIIDALPNNETLYSRYYPQPTMTPSCDTNSRSNSNTIVSLDEKSFRANLYMNFATQMSTHNLRQEQLSFLNKAAEHGCARAIERLKLNAGS
;
A
#
# COMPACT_ATOMS: atom_id res chain seq x y z
N MET A 1 39.21 -2.91 51.36
CA MET A 1 37.74 -2.86 51.11
C MET A 1 37.48 -1.66 50.22
N GLU A 2 37.53 -1.89 48.94
CA GLU A 2 37.45 -0.86 47.89
C GLU A 2 36.00 -0.60 47.49
N LYS A 3 35.63 0.69 47.47
CA LYS A 3 34.38 1.17 46.92
C LYS A 3 34.62 1.43 45.43
N ALA A 4 34.21 0.52 44.57
CA ALA A 4 34.24 0.68 43.14
C ALA A 4 33.08 1.59 42.68
N SER A 5 33.44 2.56 41.90
CA SER A 5 32.71 3.71 41.40
C SER A 5 31.60 3.33 40.39
N LEU A 6 30.35 3.73 40.69
CA LEU A 6 29.15 3.54 39.85
C LEU A 6 28.90 4.77 38.95
N LYS A 7 29.93 5.32 38.31
CA LYS A 7 29.80 6.54 37.49
C LYS A 7 29.99 6.39 35.97
N SER A 8 30.08 5.16 35.46
CA SER A 8 30.39 4.97 34.03
C SER A 8 29.24 4.46 33.14
N PHE A 9 28.02 4.29 33.66
CA PHE A 9 26.91 3.73 32.85
C PHE A 9 25.94 4.77 32.30
N SER A 10 26.03 6.06 32.74
CA SER A 10 25.05 7.08 32.32
C SER A 10 25.41 7.79 30.99
N ALA A 11 26.65 7.70 30.54
CA ALA A 11 27.09 8.42 29.32
C ALA A 11 26.82 7.67 28.01
N ILE A 12 26.64 6.34 28.05
CA ILE A 12 26.47 5.52 26.83
C ILE A 12 25.01 5.52 26.36
N VAL A 13 24.04 5.67 27.28
CA VAL A 13 22.61 5.69 26.92
C VAL A 13 22.18 6.99 26.23
N SER A 14 22.84 8.12 26.55
CA SER A 14 22.48 9.42 25.93
C SER A 14 22.97 9.57 24.49
N VAL A 15 24.01 8.85 24.07
CA VAL A 15 24.53 8.91 22.69
C VAL A 15 23.67 8.07 21.75
N PHE A 16 23.05 6.97 22.22
CA PHE A 16 22.18 6.13 21.40
C PHE A 16 20.80 6.76 21.12
N LEU A 17 20.27 7.58 22.04
CA LEU A 17 19.00 8.29 21.83
C LEU A 17 19.11 9.47 20.86
N ALA A 18 20.28 10.11 20.77
CA ALA A 18 20.50 11.24 19.85
C ALA A 18 20.67 10.79 18.39
N THR A 19 21.11 9.55 18.13
CA THR A 19 21.28 9.02 16.78
C THR A 19 19.97 8.51 16.18
N LEU A 20 18.98 8.12 17.01
CA LEU A 20 17.67 7.65 16.52
C LEU A 20 16.72 8.80 16.11
N THR A 21 16.87 9.98 16.70
CA THR A 21 16.04 11.16 16.35
C THR A 21 16.51 11.83 15.06
N ASN A 22 17.80 11.78 14.72
CA ASN A 22 18.31 12.37 13.49
C ASN A 22 18.11 11.49 12.25
N ALA A 23 17.93 10.18 12.40
CA ALA A 23 17.69 9.27 11.28
C ALA A 23 16.30 9.44 10.66
N ASN A 24 15.31 9.95 11.40
CA ASN A 24 13.93 10.09 10.93
C ASN A 24 13.69 11.40 10.15
N GLU A 25 14.38 12.49 10.47
CA GLU A 25 14.19 13.77 9.77
C GLU A 25 14.97 13.83 8.43
N ASP A 26 16.13 13.19 8.34
CA ASP A 26 16.92 13.16 7.11
C ASP A 26 16.35 12.20 6.05
N ASN A 27 15.65 11.14 6.46
CA ASN A 27 15.00 10.21 5.50
C ASN A 27 13.75 10.81 4.84
N LEU A 28 13.07 11.78 5.44
CA LEU A 28 11.93 12.48 4.85
C LEU A 28 12.34 13.55 3.82
N LYS A 29 13.61 13.93 3.76
CA LYS A 29 14.11 15.05 2.92
C LYS A 29 14.86 14.63 1.65
N ARG A 30 15.17 13.35 1.45
CA ARG A 30 15.83 12.92 0.21
C ARG A 30 14.77 12.70 -0.87
N PRO A 31 14.96 13.27 -2.09
CA PRO A 31 14.27 12.73 -3.25
C PRO A 31 14.56 11.23 -3.27
N ALA A 32 13.52 10.43 -3.42
CA ALA A 32 13.67 8.98 -3.36
C ALA A 32 14.70 8.56 -4.39
N ASP A 33 15.82 7.99 -3.94
CA ASP A 33 16.78 7.36 -4.81
C ASP A 33 15.97 6.41 -5.74
N GLY A 34 16.37 6.30 -7.00
CA GLY A 34 15.65 5.47 -7.96
C GLY A 34 14.43 6.13 -8.65
N GLU A 35 14.09 7.39 -8.35
CA GLU A 35 12.94 8.07 -8.95
C GLU A 35 12.97 8.08 -10.48
N ALA A 36 14.11 8.43 -11.06
CA ALA A 36 14.26 8.46 -12.51
C ALA A 36 14.04 7.08 -13.16
N LEU A 37 14.41 6.00 -12.47
CA LEU A 37 14.18 4.62 -12.90
C LEU A 37 12.70 4.26 -12.80
N TYR A 38 12.00 4.68 -11.74
CA TYR A 38 10.57 4.50 -11.60
C TYR A 38 9.81 5.13 -12.77
N PHE A 39 10.05 6.40 -13.07
CA PHE A 39 9.37 7.08 -14.17
C PHE A 39 9.72 6.50 -15.56
N LYS A 40 10.91 5.94 -15.72
CA LYS A 40 11.24 5.16 -16.93
C LYS A 40 10.51 3.83 -17.02
N ALA A 41 10.20 3.20 -15.87
CA ALA A 41 9.42 1.96 -15.83
C ALA A 41 7.93 2.20 -16.07
N LEU A 42 7.40 3.36 -15.66
CA LEU A 42 5.97 3.65 -15.58
C LEU A 42 5.19 3.37 -16.87
N PRO A 43 5.64 3.74 -18.10
CA PRO A 43 4.91 3.43 -19.33
C PRO A 43 4.66 1.93 -19.55
N TYR A 44 5.60 1.08 -19.13
CA TYR A 44 5.45 -0.38 -19.21
C TYR A 44 4.45 -0.89 -18.18
N LEU A 45 4.49 -0.33 -16.97
CA LEU A 45 3.59 -0.70 -15.89
C LEU A 45 2.13 -0.32 -16.19
N ASP A 46 1.91 0.87 -16.73
CA ASP A 46 0.57 1.35 -17.12
C ASP A 46 -0.03 0.48 -18.21
N LYS A 47 0.80 0.02 -19.15
CA LYS A 47 0.34 -0.90 -20.19
C LYS A 47 0.02 -2.30 -19.65
N ILE A 48 0.76 -2.78 -18.65
CA ILE A 48 0.45 -4.02 -17.93
C ILE A 48 -0.91 -3.90 -17.23
N ASP A 49 -1.16 -2.79 -16.53
CA ASP A 49 -2.45 -2.52 -15.86
C ASP A 49 -3.61 -2.48 -16.87
N GLU A 50 -3.41 -1.86 -18.03
CA GLU A 50 -4.41 -1.84 -19.10
C GLU A 50 -4.74 -3.26 -19.60
N ILE A 51 -3.72 -4.09 -19.85
CA ILE A 51 -3.93 -5.47 -20.27
C ILE A 51 -4.67 -6.27 -19.20
N GLN A 52 -4.31 -6.11 -17.92
CA GLN A 52 -5.00 -6.76 -16.82
C GLN A 52 -6.47 -6.34 -16.74
N ASN A 53 -6.78 -5.06 -16.88
CA ASN A 53 -8.14 -4.56 -16.94
C ASN A 53 -8.93 -5.14 -18.13
N ASN A 54 -8.30 -5.26 -19.30
CA ASN A 54 -8.93 -5.89 -20.46
C ASN A 54 -9.24 -7.38 -20.20
N ILE A 55 -8.34 -8.10 -19.52
CA ILE A 55 -8.57 -9.50 -19.13
C ILE A 55 -9.75 -9.58 -18.13
N PHE A 56 -9.80 -8.72 -17.13
CA PHE A 56 -10.91 -8.69 -16.16
C PHE A 56 -12.24 -8.35 -16.82
N ASN A 57 -12.27 -7.36 -17.69
CA ASN A 57 -13.48 -6.97 -18.43
C ASN A 57 -14.02 -8.11 -19.28
N ILE A 58 -13.15 -8.82 -20.01
CA ILE A 58 -13.57 -9.99 -20.77
C ILE A 58 -14.11 -11.08 -19.85
N ARG A 59 -13.41 -11.40 -18.75
CA ARG A 59 -13.85 -12.42 -17.79
C ARG A 59 -15.21 -12.07 -17.17
N ASN A 60 -15.45 -10.82 -16.83
CA ASN A 60 -16.71 -10.37 -16.25
C ASN A 60 -17.90 -10.41 -17.23
N GLN A 61 -17.62 -10.43 -18.55
CA GLN A 61 -18.63 -10.56 -19.60
C GLN A 61 -18.95 -12.03 -19.96
N LEU A 62 -18.06 -12.96 -19.60
CA LEU A 62 -18.27 -14.38 -19.87
C LEU A 62 -19.30 -14.98 -18.90
N SER A 63 -20.20 -15.80 -19.43
CA SER A 63 -21.07 -16.64 -18.61
C SER A 63 -20.28 -17.76 -17.93
N ALA A 64 -20.88 -18.41 -16.91
CA ALA A 64 -20.22 -19.46 -16.13
C ALA A 64 -19.67 -20.64 -16.96
N ASN A 65 -20.20 -20.87 -18.15
CA ASN A 65 -19.80 -21.96 -19.03
C ASN A 65 -18.91 -21.53 -20.20
N GLU A 66 -18.67 -20.23 -20.36
CA GLU A 66 -17.83 -19.71 -21.43
C GLU A 66 -16.37 -19.65 -20.97
N LYS A 67 -15.47 -20.04 -21.90
CA LYS A 67 -14.03 -19.96 -21.66
C LYS A 67 -13.45 -18.69 -22.23
N PHE A 68 -12.43 -18.19 -21.60
CA PHE A 68 -11.64 -17.08 -22.14
C PHE A 68 -11.07 -17.49 -23.51
N PRO A 69 -11.20 -16.64 -24.56
CA PRO A 69 -10.71 -16.99 -25.90
C PRO A 69 -9.19 -17.26 -25.91
N ASP A 70 -8.79 -18.46 -26.36
CA ASP A 70 -7.39 -18.89 -26.31
C ASP A 70 -6.46 -17.94 -27.09
N GLN A 71 -6.86 -17.49 -28.28
CA GLN A 71 -6.07 -16.56 -29.08
C GLN A 71 -5.79 -15.24 -28.34
N LYS A 72 -6.79 -14.66 -27.63
CA LYS A 72 -6.60 -13.45 -26.83
C LYS A 72 -5.72 -13.70 -25.61
N LYS A 73 -5.85 -14.88 -25.00
CA LYS A 73 -5.02 -15.28 -23.86
C LYS A 73 -3.54 -15.32 -24.24
N GLU A 74 -3.22 -15.95 -25.38
CA GLU A 74 -1.85 -16.02 -25.88
C GLU A 74 -1.31 -14.63 -26.23
N GLN A 75 -2.11 -13.83 -26.96
CA GLN A 75 -1.74 -12.46 -27.31
C GLN A 75 -1.40 -11.63 -26.06
N TYR A 76 -2.28 -11.59 -25.06
CA TYR A 76 -2.05 -10.82 -23.82
C TYR A 76 -0.85 -11.35 -23.02
N ARG A 77 -0.66 -12.67 -22.99
CA ARG A 77 0.51 -13.26 -22.35
C ARG A 77 1.81 -12.78 -22.98
N ASP A 78 1.91 -12.84 -24.30
CA ASP A 78 3.14 -12.49 -25.02
C ASP A 78 3.43 -10.97 -24.93
N GLU A 79 2.39 -10.14 -25.01
CA GLU A 79 2.50 -8.71 -24.78
C GLU A 79 2.97 -8.38 -23.35
N MET A 80 2.36 -8.99 -22.32
CA MET A 80 2.78 -8.81 -20.94
C MET A 80 4.21 -9.27 -20.69
N LEU A 81 4.62 -10.41 -21.22
CA LEU A 81 6.00 -10.89 -21.08
C LEU A 81 7.01 -9.92 -21.69
N THR A 82 6.67 -9.29 -22.81
CA THR A 82 7.52 -8.28 -23.45
C THR A 82 7.65 -7.03 -22.57
N LEU A 83 6.54 -6.53 -22.04
CA LEU A 83 6.51 -5.37 -21.15
C LEU A 83 7.25 -5.63 -19.83
N ILE A 84 7.06 -6.82 -19.25
CA ILE A 84 7.78 -7.25 -18.03
C ILE A 84 9.29 -7.27 -18.29
N LYS A 85 9.77 -7.84 -19.39
CA LYS A 85 11.20 -7.86 -19.70
C LYS A 85 11.82 -6.46 -19.79
N GLN A 86 11.05 -5.46 -20.21
CA GLN A 86 11.52 -4.08 -20.36
C GLN A 86 11.37 -3.27 -19.06
N GLY A 87 10.26 -3.40 -18.37
CA GLY A 87 9.92 -2.59 -17.21
C GLY A 87 10.47 -3.11 -15.89
N MET A 88 10.50 -4.44 -15.68
CA MET A 88 10.90 -5.02 -14.39
C MET A 88 12.31 -4.69 -13.95
N PRO A 89 13.35 -4.75 -14.79
CA PRO A 89 14.71 -4.40 -14.35
C PRO A 89 14.82 -2.95 -13.86
N LEU A 90 14.08 -2.02 -14.48
CA LEU A 90 14.04 -0.63 -14.05
C LEU A 90 13.31 -0.48 -12.71
N LEU A 91 12.18 -1.19 -12.55
CA LEU A 91 11.38 -1.17 -11.35
C LEU A 91 12.10 -1.80 -10.17
N GLU A 92 12.72 -2.96 -10.35
CA GLU A 92 13.49 -3.67 -9.33
C GLU A 92 14.63 -2.80 -8.83
N ARG A 93 15.42 -2.24 -9.72
CA ARG A 93 16.51 -1.33 -9.34
C ARG A 93 15.99 -0.09 -8.63
N SER A 94 14.90 0.50 -9.08
CA SER A 94 14.27 1.64 -8.41
C SER A 94 13.84 1.29 -6.98
N ALA A 95 13.25 0.10 -6.78
CA ALA A 95 12.84 -0.39 -5.47
C ALA A 95 14.04 -0.68 -4.55
N GLU A 96 15.13 -1.23 -5.08
CA GLU A 96 16.39 -1.45 -4.37
C GLU A 96 17.05 -0.13 -3.93
N GLU A 97 16.96 0.92 -4.76
CA GLU A 97 17.38 2.28 -4.44
C GLU A 97 16.45 3.00 -3.45
N GLY A 98 15.42 2.31 -2.92
CA GLY A 98 14.55 2.79 -1.85
C GLY A 98 13.34 3.59 -2.30
N ASN A 99 13.01 3.66 -3.62
CA ASN A 99 11.84 4.37 -4.09
C ASN A 99 10.54 3.70 -3.60
N PRO A 100 9.69 4.36 -2.79
CA PRO A 100 8.53 3.72 -2.18
C PRO A 100 7.43 3.37 -3.19
N ALA A 101 7.25 4.16 -4.26
CA ALA A 101 6.28 3.84 -5.31
C ALA A 101 6.73 2.62 -6.12
N ALA A 102 8.06 2.47 -6.36
CA ALA A 102 8.60 1.29 -7.01
C ALA A 102 8.45 0.03 -6.15
N GLN A 103 8.71 0.12 -4.84
CA GLN A 103 8.49 -0.98 -3.90
C GLN A 103 7.03 -1.43 -3.88
N TYR A 104 6.09 -0.48 -3.86
CA TYR A 104 4.66 -0.76 -3.96
C TYR A 104 4.30 -1.46 -5.26
N ARG A 105 4.72 -0.92 -6.41
CA ARG A 105 4.42 -1.49 -7.74
C ARG A 105 5.03 -2.86 -7.93
N LEU A 106 6.26 -3.07 -7.44
CA LEU A 106 6.93 -4.37 -7.47
C LEU A 106 6.19 -5.41 -6.63
N ALA A 107 5.66 -5.02 -5.47
CA ALA A 107 4.82 -5.88 -4.63
C ALA A 107 3.54 -6.31 -5.36
N LEU A 108 2.83 -5.37 -6.01
CA LEU A 108 1.62 -5.66 -6.79
C LEU A 108 1.90 -6.65 -7.93
N ILE A 109 2.93 -6.39 -8.73
CA ILE A 109 3.28 -7.27 -9.86
C ILE A 109 3.69 -8.65 -9.35
N SER A 110 4.52 -8.72 -8.31
CA SER A 110 4.93 -10.00 -7.72
C SER A 110 3.73 -10.83 -7.24
N SER A 111 2.71 -10.18 -6.67
CA SER A 111 1.49 -10.85 -6.20
C SER A 111 0.55 -11.33 -7.32
N THR A 112 0.72 -10.80 -8.53
CA THR A 112 -0.14 -11.16 -9.68
C THR A 112 0.32 -12.46 -10.36
N PHE A 113 1.63 -12.71 -10.37
CA PHE A 113 2.23 -13.80 -11.18
C PHE A 113 2.63 -15.04 -10.40
N ALA A 114 2.55 -15.02 -9.07
CA ALA A 114 2.88 -16.16 -8.24
C ALA A 114 1.79 -16.45 -7.20
N SER A 115 1.78 -17.65 -6.65
CA SER A 115 0.83 -17.98 -5.59
C SER A 115 1.13 -17.15 -4.34
N ARG A 116 0.08 -16.83 -3.57
CA ARG A 116 0.21 -16.02 -2.36
C ARG A 116 1.22 -16.61 -1.37
N SER A 117 1.24 -17.92 -1.21
CA SER A 117 2.17 -18.62 -0.30
C SER A 117 3.63 -18.49 -0.72
N GLU A 118 3.90 -18.39 -2.02
CA GLU A 118 5.27 -18.30 -2.54
C GLU A 118 5.87 -16.89 -2.41
N VAL A 119 5.02 -15.86 -2.44
CA VAL A 119 5.50 -14.47 -2.53
C VAL A 119 5.15 -13.62 -1.29
N ALA A 120 4.37 -14.14 -0.34
CA ALA A 120 3.85 -13.35 0.77
C ALA A 120 4.95 -12.61 1.55
N GLU A 121 6.05 -13.27 1.87
CA GLU A 121 7.15 -12.67 2.61
C GLU A 121 7.84 -11.54 1.81
N LYS A 122 8.15 -11.79 0.53
CA LYS A 122 8.73 -10.77 -0.36
C LYS A 122 7.81 -9.57 -0.52
N VAL A 123 6.52 -9.83 -0.76
CA VAL A 123 5.50 -8.78 -0.91
C VAL A 123 5.38 -7.97 0.38
N CYS A 124 5.29 -8.62 1.55
CA CYS A 124 5.23 -7.92 2.83
C CYS A 124 6.48 -7.09 3.10
N THR A 125 7.65 -7.58 2.76
CA THR A 125 8.91 -6.83 2.94
C THR A 125 8.90 -5.55 2.10
N LEU A 126 8.49 -5.62 0.84
CA LEU A 126 8.37 -4.47 -0.06
C LEU A 126 7.33 -3.47 0.44
N LEU A 127 6.14 -3.96 0.83
CA LEU A 127 5.05 -3.12 1.32
C LEU A 127 5.42 -2.44 2.64
N ARG A 128 6.06 -3.16 3.56
CA ARG A 128 6.55 -2.61 4.83
C ARG A 128 7.57 -1.50 4.58
N SER A 129 8.56 -1.73 3.75
CA SER A 129 9.56 -0.72 3.39
C SER A 129 8.92 0.52 2.77
N SER A 130 8.02 0.35 1.83
CA SER A 130 7.27 1.43 1.18
C SER A 130 6.42 2.21 2.18
N PHE A 131 5.66 1.52 3.06
CA PHE A 131 4.78 2.16 4.03
C PHE A 131 5.55 2.87 5.15
N SER A 132 6.68 2.33 5.60
CA SER A 132 7.56 2.99 6.59
C SER A 132 8.10 4.33 6.09
N ASN A 133 8.18 4.53 4.78
CA ASN A 133 8.49 5.82 4.15
C ASN A 133 7.24 6.72 3.99
N GLY A 134 6.07 6.32 4.50
CA GLY A 134 4.83 7.11 4.43
C GLY A 134 4.05 6.97 3.12
N PHE A 135 4.36 5.97 2.28
CA PHE A 135 3.63 5.75 1.03
C PHE A 135 2.33 5.00 1.27
N THR A 136 1.23 5.73 1.38
CA THR A 136 -0.11 5.25 1.77
C THR A 136 -0.63 4.03 0.99
N PRO A 137 -0.42 3.90 -0.34
CA PRO A 137 -0.87 2.73 -1.10
C PRO A 137 -0.36 1.41 -0.53
N ALA A 138 0.89 1.38 -0.04
CA ALA A 138 1.47 0.18 0.54
C ALA A 138 0.76 -0.23 1.83
N GLY A 139 0.41 0.72 2.69
CA GLY A 139 -0.35 0.45 3.92
C GLY A 139 -1.72 -0.17 3.64
N LEU A 140 -2.43 0.30 2.61
CA LEU A 140 -3.69 -0.31 2.17
C LEU A 140 -3.50 -1.77 1.75
N GLN A 141 -2.45 -2.04 0.97
CA GLN A 141 -2.19 -3.38 0.45
C GLN A 141 -1.73 -4.38 1.52
N MET A 142 -1.09 -3.91 2.60
CA MET A 142 -0.68 -4.74 3.74
C MET A 142 -1.86 -5.47 4.40
N PHE A 143 -3.08 -4.93 4.37
CA PHE A 143 -4.28 -5.63 4.86
C PHE A 143 -4.58 -6.95 4.14
N PHE A 144 -4.04 -7.14 2.93
CA PHE A 144 -4.28 -8.34 2.12
C PHE A 144 -3.13 -9.36 2.18
N TYR A 145 -1.91 -8.91 2.48
CA TYR A 145 -0.73 -9.77 2.44
C TYR A 145 -0.02 -9.91 3.79
N CYS A 146 -0.10 -8.91 4.67
CA CYS A 146 0.71 -8.80 5.89
C CYS A 146 -0.17 -8.77 7.15
N PHE A 147 -1.03 -9.76 7.32
CA PHE A 147 -2.08 -9.80 8.36
C PHE A 147 -1.60 -9.61 9.79
N ASP A 148 -0.41 -10.11 10.12
CA ASP A 148 0.10 -10.00 11.48
C ASP A 148 0.69 -8.61 11.72
N GLU A 149 1.28 -8.01 10.70
CA GLU A 149 1.89 -6.68 10.80
C GLU A 149 0.87 -5.54 10.95
N VAL A 150 -0.26 -5.63 10.26
CA VAL A 150 -1.31 -4.60 10.36
C VAL A 150 -1.98 -4.53 11.75
N LYS A 151 -1.68 -5.51 12.62
CA LYS A 151 -2.15 -5.54 14.02
C LYS A 151 -1.13 -4.96 15.00
N THR A 152 0.08 -4.62 14.54
CA THR A 152 1.17 -4.16 15.41
C THR A 152 1.00 -2.69 15.81
N PRO A 153 1.52 -2.28 16.99
CA PRO A 153 1.57 -0.88 17.38
C PRO A 153 2.38 -0.02 16.40
N GLU A 154 3.41 -0.59 15.77
CA GLU A 154 4.26 0.08 14.79
C GLU A 154 3.47 0.48 13.56
N PHE A 155 2.68 -0.44 13.00
CA PHE A 155 1.79 -0.16 11.87
C PHE A 155 0.81 0.96 12.21
N ARG A 156 0.22 0.91 13.42
CA ARG A 156 -0.66 1.95 13.91
C ARG A 156 0.04 3.30 14.03
N SER A 157 1.25 3.33 14.58
CA SER A 157 2.03 4.55 14.73
C SER A 157 2.27 5.25 13.38
N ILE A 158 2.55 4.49 12.32
CA ILE A 158 2.69 5.04 10.97
C ILE A 158 1.37 5.63 10.47
N ILE A 159 0.24 4.95 10.68
CA ILE A 159 -1.09 5.47 10.29
C ILE A 159 -1.41 6.78 11.03
N ASP A 160 -1.14 6.85 12.31
CA ASP A 160 -1.41 8.05 13.12
C ASP A 160 -0.48 9.22 12.76
N ALA A 161 0.72 8.92 12.23
CA ALA A 161 1.69 9.91 11.76
C ALA A 161 1.47 10.36 10.30
N LEU A 162 0.53 9.76 9.55
CA LEU A 162 0.25 10.18 8.19
C LEU A 162 -0.19 11.65 8.16
N PRO A 163 0.41 12.50 7.33
CA PRO A 163 0.05 13.91 7.26
C PRO A 163 -1.38 14.08 6.72
N ASN A 164 -2.07 15.13 7.14
CA ASN A 164 -3.44 15.41 6.69
C ASN A 164 -3.52 15.91 5.26
N ASN A 165 -2.44 16.51 4.74
CA ASN A 165 -2.36 17.08 3.42
C ASN A 165 -1.55 16.19 2.47
N GLU A 166 -1.59 16.50 1.17
CA GLU A 166 -0.74 15.86 0.16
C GLU A 166 0.73 15.90 0.57
N THR A 167 1.41 14.79 0.29
CA THR A 167 2.81 14.59 0.69
C THR A 167 3.76 14.92 -0.47
N LEU A 168 5.06 14.80 -0.18
CA LEU A 168 6.11 14.84 -1.19
C LEU A 168 5.97 13.73 -2.26
N TYR A 169 5.09 12.75 -2.04
CA TYR A 169 4.80 11.65 -2.97
C TYR A 169 3.65 11.93 -3.94
N SER A 170 3.03 13.12 -3.89
CA SER A 170 1.91 13.49 -4.78
C SER A 170 2.19 13.24 -6.26
N ARG A 171 3.43 13.44 -6.69
CA ARG A 171 3.89 13.21 -8.09
C ARG A 171 3.86 11.74 -8.55
N TYR A 172 3.77 10.77 -7.62
CA TYR A 172 3.66 9.36 -7.96
C TYR A 172 2.22 8.90 -8.17
N TYR A 173 1.24 9.75 -7.85
CA TYR A 173 -0.16 9.41 -8.06
C TYR A 173 -0.66 9.84 -9.46
N PRO A 174 -1.71 9.17 -9.98
CA PRO A 174 -2.49 8.12 -9.33
C PRO A 174 -1.76 6.77 -9.28
N GLN A 175 -2.16 5.92 -8.33
CA GLN A 175 -1.63 4.56 -8.20
C GLN A 175 -2.74 3.52 -8.37
N PRO A 176 -2.46 2.34 -8.95
CA PRO A 176 -3.44 1.28 -9.09
C PRO A 176 -3.73 0.57 -7.77
N THR A 177 -4.96 0.10 -7.60
CA THR A 177 -5.36 -0.84 -6.55
C THR A 177 -6.49 -1.73 -7.05
N MET A 178 -6.59 -2.95 -6.50
CA MET A 178 -7.68 -3.89 -6.80
C MET A 178 -8.75 -3.92 -5.70
N THR A 179 -8.56 -3.18 -4.61
CA THR A 179 -9.33 -3.37 -3.38
C THR A 179 -9.80 -2.06 -2.74
N PRO A 180 -10.52 -1.20 -3.48
CA PRO A 180 -11.10 -0.01 -2.89
C PRO A 180 -12.18 -0.40 -1.87
N SER A 181 -12.11 0.15 -0.65
CA SER A 181 -13.05 -0.14 0.45
C SER A 181 -14.09 0.94 0.65
N CYS A 182 -13.90 2.11 0.04
CA CYS A 182 -14.75 3.28 0.22
C CYS A 182 -15.95 3.35 -0.73
N ASP A 183 -15.94 2.55 -1.79
CA ASP A 183 -17.05 2.50 -2.74
C ASP A 183 -18.21 1.66 -2.17
N THR A 184 -19.40 2.23 -2.10
CA THR A 184 -20.63 1.53 -1.67
C THR A 184 -21.12 0.53 -2.72
N ASN A 185 -20.77 0.76 -3.99
CA ASN A 185 -21.17 -0.09 -5.10
C ASN A 185 -20.22 -1.29 -5.32
N SER A 186 -19.15 -1.42 -4.54
CA SER A 186 -18.14 -2.49 -4.66
C SER A 186 -18.66 -3.91 -4.34
N ARG A 187 -19.97 -4.12 -4.19
CA ARG A 187 -20.60 -5.45 -4.25
C ARG A 187 -20.55 -6.07 -5.65
N SER A 188 -20.20 -5.29 -6.66
CA SER A 188 -19.94 -5.85 -7.98
C SER A 188 -18.59 -6.59 -7.90
N ASN A 189 -18.58 -7.86 -8.27
CA ASN A 189 -17.45 -8.79 -8.32
C ASN A 189 -16.35 -8.35 -9.35
N SER A 190 -16.16 -7.07 -9.56
CA SER A 190 -15.18 -6.59 -10.53
C SER A 190 -13.79 -6.58 -9.88
N ASN A 191 -12.99 -7.58 -10.16
CA ASN A 191 -11.55 -7.59 -9.92
C ASN A 191 -10.83 -6.54 -10.81
N THR A 192 -11.42 -5.36 -10.97
CA THR A 192 -10.89 -4.31 -11.85
C THR A 192 -9.82 -3.52 -11.10
N ILE A 193 -8.71 -3.25 -11.77
CA ILE A 193 -7.70 -2.31 -11.27
C ILE A 193 -8.27 -0.90 -11.42
N VAL A 194 -8.34 -0.17 -10.32
CA VAL A 194 -8.72 1.25 -10.30
C VAL A 194 -7.52 2.08 -9.91
N SER A 195 -7.40 3.28 -10.49
CA SER A 195 -6.36 4.23 -10.14
C SER A 195 -6.91 5.24 -9.15
N LEU A 196 -6.26 5.38 -8.00
CA LEU A 196 -6.65 6.29 -6.93
C LEU A 196 -5.60 7.37 -6.72
N ASP A 197 -6.07 8.56 -6.35
CA ASP A 197 -5.23 9.65 -5.83
C ASP A 197 -4.82 9.42 -4.37
N GLU A 198 -3.95 10.25 -3.84
CA GLU A 198 -3.44 10.13 -2.48
C GLU A 198 -4.57 10.22 -1.43
N LYS A 199 -5.50 11.16 -1.61
CA LYS A 199 -6.65 11.36 -0.71
C LYS A 199 -7.53 10.11 -0.65
N SER A 200 -7.83 9.53 -1.80
CA SER A 200 -8.62 8.31 -1.91
C SER A 200 -7.92 7.10 -1.29
N PHE A 201 -6.60 6.97 -1.42
CA PHE A 201 -5.86 5.94 -0.72
C PHE A 201 -5.94 6.07 0.80
N ARG A 202 -5.81 7.28 1.34
CA ARG A 202 -5.96 7.54 2.78
C ARG A 202 -7.36 7.18 3.27
N ALA A 203 -8.38 7.60 2.53
CA ALA A 203 -9.76 7.25 2.83
C ALA A 203 -9.96 5.73 2.96
N ASN A 204 -9.43 4.97 1.98
CA ASN A 204 -9.50 3.52 1.95
C ASN A 204 -8.70 2.86 3.08
N LEU A 205 -7.51 3.37 3.40
CA LEU A 205 -6.67 2.89 4.49
C LEU A 205 -7.38 3.05 5.84
N TYR A 206 -7.90 4.26 6.13
CA TYR A 206 -8.65 4.51 7.36
C TYR A 206 -9.92 3.66 7.45
N MET A 207 -10.63 3.46 6.34
CA MET A 207 -11.82 2.61 6.29
C MET A 207 -11.49 1.14 6.61
N ASN A 208 -10.40 0.60 6.06
CA ASN A 208 -9.96 -0.76 6.36
C ASN A 208 -9.56 -0.90 7.82
N PHE A 209 -8.84 0.09 8.36
CA PHE A 209 -8.45 0.09 9.77
C PHE A 209 -9.66 0.17 10.69
N ALA A 210 -10.64 1.03 10.40
CA ALA A 210 -11.90 1.09 11.13
C ALA A 210 -12.67 -0.24 11.10
N THR A 211 -12.59 -0.99 9.98
CA THR A 211 -13.22 -2.30 9.87
C THR A 211 -12.52 -3.33 10.75
N GLN A 212 -11.21 -3.29 10.84
CA GLN A 212 -10.43 -4.15 11.73
C GLN A 212 -10.74 -3.86 13.22
N MET A 213 -10.87 -2.60 13.61
CA MET A 213 -11.24 -2.20 14.98
C MET A 213 -12.62 -2.73 15.38
N SER A 214 -13.56 -2.78 14.44
CA SER A 214 -14.91 -3.33 14.67
C SER A 214 -14.89 -4.78 15.18
N THR A 215 -13.94 -5.58 14.73
CA THR A 215 -13.80 -6.99 15.13
C THR A 215 -13.25 -7.17 16.55
N HIS A 216 -12.67 -6.11 17.14
CA HIS A 216 -12.04 -6.12 18.46
C HIS A 216 -12.81 -5.35 19.54
N ASN A 217 -14.08 -4.99 19.28
CA ASN A 217 -14.93 -4.19 20.18
C ASN A 217 -14.35 -2.81 20.57
N LEU A 218 -13.46 -2.25 19.75
CA LEU A 218 -12.83 -0.96 19.98
C LEU A 218 -13.65 0.19 19.38
N ARG A 219 -14.89 0.37 19.87
CA ARG A 219 -15.90 1.28 19.28
C ARG A 219 -15.42 2.72 19.14
N GLN A 220 -14.76 3.29 20.14
CA GLN A 220 -14.30 4.68 20.08
C GLN A 220 -13.20 4.88 19.01
N GLU A 221 -12.25 3.94 18.95
CA GLU A 221 -11.19 3.97 17.94
C GLU A 221 -11.75 3.77 16.55
N GLN A 222 -12.69 2.84 16.39
CA GLN A 222 -13.42 2.63 15.15
C GLN A 222 -14.06 3.91 14.64
N LEU A 223 -14.78 4.65 15.53
CA LEU A 223 -15.43 5.91 15.18
C LEU A 223 -14.41 6.97 14.78
N SER A 224 -13.25 7.04 15.46
CA SER A 224 -12.18 7.96 15.09
C SER A 224 -11.69 7.70 13.65
N PHE A 225 -11.42 6.45 13.28
CA PHE A 225 -10.98 6.13 11.92
C PHE A 225 -12.09 6.24 10.87
N LEU A 226 -13.35 5.99 11.23
CA LEU A 226 -14.48 6.28 10.34
C LEU A 226 -14.59 7.78 10.04
N ASN A 227 -14.39 8.65 11.04
CA ASN A 227 -14.36 10.10 10.83
C ASN A 227 -13.20 10.50 9.90
N LYS A 228 -11.99 10.04 10.17
CA LYS A 228 -10.84 10.29 9.27
C LYS A 228 -11.13 9.83 7.84
N ALA A 229 -11.72 8.65 7.66
CA ALA A 229 -12.10 8.16 6.31
C ALA A 229 -13.15 9.04 5.65
N ALA A 230 -14.16 9.49 6.40
CA ALA A 230 -15.23 10.38 5.91
C ALA A 230 -14.70 11.77 5.52
N GLU A 231 -13.77 12.34 6.29
CA GLU A 231 -13.08 13.61 5.98
C GLU A 231 -12.30 13.54 4.66
N HIS A 232 -11.81 12.35 4.31
CA HIS A 232 -11.15 12.09 3.03
C HIS A 232 -12.13 11.65 1.93
N GLY A 233 -13.46 11.68 2.19
CA GLY A 233 -14.50 11.46 1.18
C GLY A 233 -14.94 10.01 1.01
N CYS A 234 -14.68 9.12 1.97
CA CYS A 234 -15.14 7.72 1.95
C CYS A 234 -16.66 7.63 2.10
N ALA A 235 -17.41 7.37 1.02
CA ALA A 235 -18.86 7.28 1.04
C ALA A 235 -19.36 6.23 2.03
N ARG A 236 -18.71 5.07 2.08
CA ARG A 236 -19.06 3.98 3.02
C ARG A 236 -18.85 4.35 4.48
N ALA A 237 -17.82 5.15 4.79
CA ALA A 237 -17.60 5.65 6.16
C ALA A 237 -18.69 6.63 6.57
N ILE A 238 -19.07 7.56 5.67
CA ILE A 238 -20.17 8.52 5.88
C ILE A 238 -21.47 7.79 6.15
N GLU A 239 -21.79 6.75 5.38
CA GLU A 239 -22.99 5.94 5.59
C GLU A 239 -22.97 5.24 6.96
N ARG A 240 -21.86 4.61 7.34
CA ARG A 240 -21.70 3.94 8.63
C ARG A 240 -21.83 4.91 9.82
N LEU A 241 -21.29 6.12 9.70
CA LEU A 241 -21.42 7.13 10.76
C LEU A 241 -22.89 7.58 10.95
N LYS A 242 -23.66 7.74 9.85
CA LYS A 242 -25.09 8.07 9.92
C LYS A 242 -25.89 6.98 10.64
N LEU A 243 -25.62 5.71 10.35
CA LEU A 243 -26.28 4.59 11.02
C LEU A 243 -25.98 4.54 12.52
N ASN A 244 -24.73 4.88 12.93
CA ASN A 244 -24.33 4.90 14.34
C ASN A 244 -24.92 6.10 15.11
N ALA A 245 -25.26 7.21 14.44
CA ALA A 245 -25.86 8.39 15.07
C ALA A 245 -27.36 8.23 15.32
N GLY A 246 -28.03 7.31 14.62
CA GLY A 246 -29.48 7.04 14.76
C GLY A 246 -29.82 5.89 15.73
N SER A 247 -28.81 5.23 16.33
CA SER A 247 -28.96 4.17 17.33
C SER A 247 -28.60 4.68 18.72
#